data_f46267b7087a44aee00c1bfa4338f584
#
_entry.id   f46267b7087a44aee00c1bfa4338f584
#
_cell.length_a   1.000
_cell.length_b   1.000
_cell.length_c   1.000
_cell.angle_alpha   90.00
_cell.angle_beta   90.00
_cell.angle_gamma   90.00
#
_symmetry.space_group_name_H-M   'P 1'
#
loop_
_entity.id
_entity.type
_entity.pdbx_description
1 polymer ?
#
loop_
_entity_poly.entity_id
_entity_poly.type
_entity_poly.pdbx_seq_one_letter_code
_entity_poly.pdbx_strand_id
1 'polypeptide(L)'
;MNLGGIANLTLLPPAAGPDQNAPLRGWDCGPANSLLDLAVERFSGGRLLFDEGGRWALQGTINETLIQRWLQEPYFQQTPPKSTGRELFGEADLERRLRELGSDVKPADGLATLTAFTAAIVAADLSRPPRVIELLVAGGGCRNQALMNQLRQRCRGIWLRPLDAIGIDPQHREAMAFALLAWWRMLQLPAGNPAVTGAQRGGQLGVLINP
;
A
#
# COMPACT_ATOMS: atom_id res chain seq x y z
N MET A 1 7.03 1.10 -2.89
CA MET A 1 5.72 0.80 -2.29
C MET A 1 5.35 1.89 -1.30
N ASN A 2 4.11 2.31 -1.30
CA ASN A 2 3.57 3.20 -0.27
C ASN A 2 2.51 2.46 0.56
N LEU A 3 2.63 2.50 1.88
CA LEU A 3 1.70 1.96 2.87
C LEU A 3 0.92 3.11 3.53
N GLY A 4 0.05 3.73 2.75
CA GLY A 4 -0.95 4.70 3.21
C GLY A 4 -2.25 4.01 3.65
N GLY A 5 -3.39 4.62 3.41
CA GLY A 5 -4.70 3.97 3.57
C GLY A 5 -4.84 2.78 2.63
N ILE A 6 -4.43 2.94 1.38
CA ILE A 6 -4.29 1.91 0.35
C ILE A 6 -2.81 1.62 0.15
N ALA A 7 -2.45 0.34 0.05
CA ALA A 7 -1.11 -0.08 -0.37
C ALA A 7 -1.00 0.06 -1.90
N ASN A 8 0.00 0.80 -2.36
CA ASN A 8 0.27 0.90 -3.80
C ASN A 8 1.73 0.61 -4.12
N LEU A 9 1.94 0.10 -5.31
CA LEU A 9 3.25 -0.25 -5.87
C LEU A 9 3.58 0.62 -7.07
N THR A 10 4.85 1.00 -7.17
CA THR A 10 5.45 1.51 -8.39
C THR A 10 6.64 0.62 -8.72
N LEU A 11 6.60 -0.01 -9.87
CA LEU A 11 7.66 -0.85 -10.37
C LEU A 11 8.55 -0.03 -11.29
N LEU A 12 9.79 0.15 -10.87
CA LEU A 12 10.81 0.86 -11.62
C LEU A 12 11.65 -0.14 -12.42
N PRO A 13 12.02 0.17 -13.67
CA PRO A 13 13.01 -0.62 -14.39
C PRO A 13 14.37 -0.57 -13.67
N PRO A 14 15.22 -1.58 -13.83
CA PRO A 14 16.57 -1.53 -13.27
C PRO A 14 17.40 -0.42 -13.94
N ALA A 15 18.36 0.13 -13.19
CA ALA A 15 19.22 1.18 -13.71
C ALA A 15 20.13 0.71 -14.87
N ALA A 16 20.38 -0.61 -14.97
CA ALA A 16 21.20 -1.20 -16.03
C ALA A 16 20.72 -2.64 -16.32
N GLY A 17 21.14 -3.17 -17.47
CA GLY A 17 20.80 -4.52 -17.90
C GLY A 17 19.74 -4.56 -19.00
N PRO A 18 19.28 -5.76 -19.41
CA PRO A 18 18.37 -5.94 -20.55
C PRO A 18 17.01 -5.26 -20.33
N ASP A 19 16.57 -5.14 -19.08
CA ASP A 19 15.25 -4.60 -18.72
C ASP A 19 15.29 -3.10 -18.34
N GLN A 20 16.42 -2.40 -18.55
CA GLN A 20 16.56 -0.97 -18.20
C GLN A 20 15.53 -0.05 -18.89
N ASN A 21 15.02 -0.46 -20.04
CA ASN A 21 14.01 0.27 -20.81
C ASN A 21 12.58 -0.29 -20.61
N ALA A 22 12.37 -1.19 -19.65
CA ALA A 22 11.04 -1.70 -19.36
C ALA A 22 10.11 -0.56 -18.91
N PRO A 23 8.82 -0.60 -19.25
CA PRO A 23 7.90 0.48 -18.90
C PRO A 23 7.73 0.60 -17.40
N LEU A 24 7.67 1.84 -16.91
CA LEU A 24 7.22 2.13 -15.56
C LEU A 24 5.80 1.59 -15.36
N ARG A 25 5.55 0.91 -14.25
CA ARG A 25 4.23 0.39 -13.90
C ARG A 25 3.84 0.82 -12.49
N GLY A 26 2.55 1.09 -12.28
CA GLY A 26 2.04 1.44 -10.96
C GLY A 26 0.59 0.97 -10.80
N TRP A 27 0.22 0.56 -9.59
CA TRP A 27 -1.14 0.12 -9.27
C TRP A 27 -1.40 0.11 -7.77
N ASP A 28 -2.67 0.07 -7.40
CA ASP A 28 -3.10 -0.14 -6.02
C ASP A 28 -3.24 -1.65 -5.76
N CYS A 29 -2.56 -2.14 -4.73
CA CYS A 29 -2.64 -3.54 -4.34
C CYS A 29 -3.97 -3.85 -3.66
N GLY A 30 -4.39 -2.97 -2.74
CA GLY A 30 -5.59 -3.12 -1.92
C GLY A 30 -5.47 -2.40 -0.59
N PRO A 31 -6.30 -2.76 0.39
CA PRO A 31 -6.34 -2.06 1.67
C PRO A 31 -5.04 -2.22 2.46
N ALA A 32 -4.65 -1.14 3.14
CA ALA A 32 -3.60 -1.13 4.14
C ALA A 32 -4.15 -0.47 5.42
N ASN A 33 -3.68 0.71 5.78
CA ASN A 33 -4.15 1.34 7.02
C ASN A 33 -5.64 1.69 6.99
N SER A 34 -6.30 1.82 5.82
CA SER A 34 -7.73 2.13 5.76
C SER A 34 -8.60 1.16 6.57
N LEU A 35 -8.34 -0.14 6.44
CA LEU A 35 -9.08 -1.14 7.23
C LEU A 35 -8.52 -1.29 8.65
N LEU A 36 -7.20 -1.12 8.83
CA LEU A 36 -6.57 -1.24 10.15
C LEU A 36 -7.05 -0.12 11.08
N ASP A 37 -7.05 1.12 10.60
CA ASP A 37 -7.45 2.28 11.39
C ASP A 37 -8.94 2.21 11.76
N LEU A 38 -9.82 1.89 10.80
CA LEU A 38 -11.24 1.66 11.05
C LEU A 38 -11.47 0.53 12.07
N ALA A 39 -10.70 -0.56 11.99
CA ALA A 39 -10.82 -1.66 12.95
C ALA A 39 -10.40 -1.23 14.36
N VAL A 40 -9.31 -0.44 14.48
CA VAL A 40 -8.86 0.10 15.76
C VAL A 40 -9.88 1.07 16.35
N GLU A 41 -10.41 1.97 15.56
CA GLU A 41 -11.45 2.90 15.99
C GLU A 41 -12.67 2.14 16.53
N ARG A 42 -13.14 1.14 15.79
CA ARG A 42 -14.26 0.30 16.21
C ARG A 42 -13.97 -0.48 17.49
N PHE A 43 -12.86 -1.21 17.56
CA PHE A 43 -12.51 -2.04 18.73
C PHE A 43 -12.18 -1.21 19.97
N SER A 44 -11.69 0.01 19.80
CA SER A 44 -11.40 0.93 20.91
C SER A 44 -12.62 1.73 21.38
N GLY A 45 -13.76 1.65 20.67
CA GLY A 45 -14.92 2.53 20.90
C GLY A 45 -14.62 3.98 20.59
N GLY A 46 -13.86 4.25 19.51
CA GLY A 46 -13.48 5.61 19.07
C GLY A 46 -12.34 6.26 19.85
N ARG A 47 -11.70 5.54 20.78
CA ARG A 47 -10.64 6.10 21.65
C ARG A 47 -9.27 6.16 20.98
N LEU A 48 -9.03 5.29 20.02
CA LEU A 48 -7.77 5.21 19.26
C LEU A 48 -8.09 5.32 17.78
N LEU A 49 -7.21 5.98 17.03
CA LEU A 49 -7.33 6.15 15.58
C LEU A 49 -6.51 5.14 14.78
N PHE A 50 -5.49 4.54 15.38
CA PHE A 50 -4.63 3.54 14.74
C PHE A 50 -3.92 2.67 15.78
N ASP A 51 -3.41 1.52 15.36
CA ASP A 51 -2.60 0.60 16.19
C ASP A 51 -1.15 1.06 16.21
N GLU A 52 -0.78 1.83 17.22
CA GLU A 52 0.57 2.38 17.35
C GLU A 52 1.62 1.27 17.41
N GLY A 53 2.52 1.28 16.42
CA GLY A 53 3.56 0.27 16.30
C GLY A 53 3.05 -1.14 15.96
N GLY A 54 1.76 -1.33 15.74
CA GLY A 54 1.16 -2.63 15.51
C GLY A 54 1.03 -3.49 16.77
N ARG A 55 0.95 -2.85 17.94
CA ARG A 55 1.00 -3.53 19.26
C ARG A 55 -0.15 -4.51 19.47
N TRP A 56 -1.35 -4.20 18.99
CA TRP A 56 -2.49 -5.10 19.10
C TRP A 56 -2.35 -6.26 18.12
N ALA A 57 -2.00 -5.95 16.87
CA ALA A 57 -1.78 -6.97 15.84
C ALA A 57 -0.66 -7.96 16.20
N LEU A 58 0.41 -7.52 16.90
CA LEU A 58 1.50 -8.37 17.35
C LEU A 58 1.07 -9.42 18.41
N GLN A 59 -0.03 -9.19 19.12
CA GLN A 59 -0.53 -10.08 20.15
C GLN A 59 -1.60 -11.06 19.65
N GLY A 60 -2.09 -10.84 18.43
CA GLY A 60 -3.19 -11.62 17.87
C GLY A 60 -2.75 -12.86 17.12
N THR A 61 -3.71 -13.73 16.91
CA THR A 61 -3.58 -14.93 16.08
C THR A 61 -4.15 -14.66 14.69
N ILE A 62 -3.40 -15.01 13.68
CA ILE A 62 -3.77 -14.78 12.27
C ILE A 62 -4.66 -15.92 11.78
N ASN A 63 -5.78 -15.59 11.13
CA ASN A 63 -6.62 -16.55 10.43
C ASN A 63 -6.20 -16.66 8.96
N GLU A 64 -5.24 -17.55 8.68
CA GLU A 64 -4.72 -17.76 7.31
C GLU A 64 -5.79 -18.28 6.35
N THR A 65 -6.74 -19.08 6.82
CA THR A 65 -7.83 -19.61 5.98
C THR A 65 -8.69 -18.49 5.41
N LEU A 66 -9.02 -17.49 6.23
CA LEU A 66 -9.76 -16.33 5.76
C LEU A 66 -8.94 -15.48 4.79
N ILE A 67 -7.66 -15.27 5.06
CA ILE A 67 -6.77 -14.54 4.15
C ILE A 67 -6.75 -15.18 2.77
N GLN A 68 -6.58 -16.49 2.69
CA GLN A 68 -6.58 -17.20 1.41
C GLN A 68 -7.90 -17.06 0.67
N ARG A 69 -9.04 -17.10 1.40
CA ARG A 69 -10.36 -16.86 0.81
C ARG A 69 -10.51 -15.43 0.29
N TRP A 70 -10.09 -14.43 1.06
CA TRP A 70 -10.17 -13.02 0.68
C TRP A 70 -9.29 -12.68 -0.53
N LEU A 71 -8.14 -13.33 -0.67
CA LEU A 71 -7.30 -13.18 -1.85
C LEU A 71 -7.97 -13.64 -3.15
N GLN A 72 -9.02 -14.46 -3.10
CA GLN A 72 -9.80 -14.89 -4.26
C GLN A 72 -10.86 -13.87 -4.71
N GLU A 73 -11.06 -12.78 -3.95
CA GLU A 73 -12.01 -11.75 -4.33
C GLU A 73 -11.62 -11.09 -5.67
N PRO A 74 -12.61 -10.68 -6.49
CA PRO A 74 -12.37 -10.25 -7.88
C PRO A 74 -11.31 -9.15 -8.03
N TYR A 75 -11.24 -8.21 -7.09
CA TYR A 75 -10.25 -7.14 -7.15
C TYR A 75 -8.80 -7.66 -7.11
N PHE A 76 -8.51 -8.64 -6.26
CA PHE A 76 -7.16 -9.17 -6.09
C PHE A 76 -6.73 -10.10 -7.24
N GLN A 77 -7.68 -10.58 -8.02
CA GLN A 77 -7.42 -11.38 -9.23
C GLN A 77 -7.13 -10.52 -10.47
N GLN A 78 -7.43 -9.22 -10.42
CA GLN A 78 -7.16 -8.31 -11.53
C GLN A 78 -5.65 -8.16 -11.77
N THR A 79 -5.30 -8.08 -13.05
CA THR A 79 -3.93 -7.73 -13.46
C THR A 79 -3.75 -6.21 -13.46
N PRO A 80 -2.58 -5.68 -13.04
CA PRO A 80 -2.27 -4.26 -13.21
C PRO A 80 -2.32 -3.81 -14.68
N PRO A 81 -2.72 -2.54 -14.94
CA PRO A 81 -3.00 -1.50 -13.96
C PRO A 81 -4.38 -1.64 -13.31
N LYS A 82 -4.47 -1.44 -12.01
CA LYS A 82 -5.71 -1.41 -11.24
C LYS A 82 -5.65 -0.31 -10.19
N SER A 83 -6.78 0.31 -9.88
CA SER A 83 -6.89 1.37 -8.86
C SER A 83 -8.07 1.13 -7.95
N THR A 84 -7.99 1.60 -6.72
CA THR A 84 -9.02 1.47 -5.70
C THR A 84 -8.86 2.51 -4.60
N GLY A 85 -9.86 2.61 -3.74
CA GLY A 85 -9.87 3.51 -2.60
C GLY A 85 -10.77 3.03 -1.47
N ARG A 86 -11.17 3.95 -0.62
CA ARG A 86 -12.07 3.69 0.50
C ARG A 86 -13.50 3.34 0.06
N GLU A 87 -13.87 3.64 -1.17
CA GLU A 87 -15.16 3.23 -1.76
C GLU A 87 -15.30 1.70 -1.81
N LEU A 88 -14.20 0.98 -2.04
CA LEU A 88 -14.20 -0.49 -2.02
C LEU A 88 -13.71 -1.04 -0.66
N PHE A 89 -12.69 -0.43 -0.06
CA PHE A 89 -12.05 -0.88 1.17
C PHE A 89 -12.27 0.12 2.30
N GLY A 90 -13.53 0.38 2.62
CA GLY A 90 -13.99 1.22 3.71
C GLY A 90 -14.76 0.45 4.76
N GLU A 91 -15.66 1.14 5.44
CA GLU A 91 -16.40 0.63 6.59
C GLU A 91 -17.24 -0.61 6.26
N ALA A 92 -17.95 -0.61 5.12
CA ALA A 92 -18.76 -1.75 4.71
C ALA A 92 -17.92 -3.03 4.47
N ASP A 93 -16.71 -2.89 3.89
CA ASP A 93 -15.80 -4.00 3.70
C ASP A 93 -15.24 -4.49 5.04
N LEU A 94 -14.86 -3.57 5.95
CA LEU A 94 -14.46 -3.93 7.30
C LEU A 94 -15.54 -4.72 8.02
N GLU A 95 -16.77 -4.23 8.01
CA GLU A 95 -17.89 -4.92 8.68
C GLU A 95 -18.12 -6.33 8.13
N ARG A 96 -18.02 -6.50 6.81
CA ARG A 96 -18.10 -7.82 6.20
C ARG A 96 -17.00 -8.74 6.72
N ARG A 97 -15.73 -8.29 6.72
CA ARG A 97 -14.58 -9.07 7.18
C ARG A 97 -14.66 -9.41 8.66
N LEU A 98 -15.12 -8.48 9.49
CA LEU A 98 -15.31 -8.75 10.92
C LEU A 98 -16.42 -9.80 11.17
N ARG A 99 -17.52 -9.77 10.41
CA ARG A 99 -18.53 -10.83 10.49
C ARG A 99 -17.96 -12.20 10.10
N GLU A 100 -17.09 -12.26 9.10
CA GLU A 100 -16.44 -13.48 8.67
C GLU A 100 -15.40 -14.00 9.67
N LEU A 101 -14.78 -13.11 10.43
CA LEU A 101 -13.91 -13.46 11.56
C LEU A 101 -14.68 -14.01 12.76
N GLY A 102 -15.98 -13.69 12.88
CA GLY A 102 -16.87 -14.13 13.95
C GLY A 102 -17.25 -13.01 14.91
N SER A 103 -18.44 -13.15 15.53
CA SER A 103 -18.98 -12.15 16.47
C SER A 103 -18.09 -11.91 17.69
N ASP A 104 -17.34 -12.93 18.11
CA ASP A 104 -16.54 -12.91 19.33
C ASP A 104 -15.04 -12.77 19.04
N VAL A 105 -14.69 -12.28 17.83
CA VAL A 105 -13.29 -12.08 17.46
C VAL A 105 -12.62 -11.10 18.42
N LYS A 106 -11.50 -11.53 19.00
CA LYS A 106 -10.68 -10.64 19.83
C LYS A 106 -10.10 -9.51 18.98
N PRO A 107 -10.06 -8.27 19.48
CA PRO A 107 -9.48 -7.15 18.75
C PRO A 107 -8.08 -7.43 18.18
N ALA A 108 -7.22 -8.07 18.99
CA ALA A 108 -5.88 -8.45 18.56
C ALA A 108 -5.88 -9.42 17.37
N ASP A 109 -6.74 -10.45 17.39
CA ASP A 109 -6.83 -11.46 16.32
C ASP A 109 -7.38 -10.84 15.02
N GLY A 110 -8.39 -9.96 15.15
CA GLY A 110 -8.93 -9.21 14.03
C GLY A 110 -7.86 -8.34 13.36
N LEU A 111 -7.13 -7.56 14.15
CA LEU A 111 -6.05 -6.71 13.66
C LEU A 111 -4.87 -7.51 13.10
N ALA A 112 -4.48 -8.61 13.74
CA ALA A 112 -3.44 -9.50 13.23
C ALA A 112 -3.81 -10.05 11.85
N THR A 113 -5.06 -10.49 11.68
CA THR A 113 -5.54 -11.06 10.42
C THR A 113 -5.62 -10.00 9.32
N LEU A 114 -6.16 -8.81 9.60
CA LEU A 114 -6.22 -7.71 8.63
C LEU A 114 -4.81 -7.22 8.23
N THR A 115 -3.88 -7.13 9.20
CA THR A 115 -2.48 -6.77 8.94
C THR A 115 -1.79 -7.79 8.05
N ALA A 116 -1.99 -9.07 8.33
CA ALA A 116 -1.44 -10.17 7.54
C ALA A 116 -2.08 -10.22 6.14
N PHE A 117 -3.36 -9.87 6.02
CA PHE A 117 -4.06 -9.76 4.74
C PHE A 117 -3.44 -8.66 3.86
N THR A 118 -3.19 -7.46 4.38
CA THR A 118 -2.46 -6.42 3.65
C THR A 118 -1.12 -6.93 3.11
N ALA A 119 -0.34 -7.61 3.94
CA ALA A 119 0.95 -8.15 3.51
C ALA A 119 0.80 -9.28 2.47
N ALA A 120 -0.26 -10.10 2.58
CA ALA A 120 -0.53 -11.17 1.64
C ALA A 120 -0.91 -10.64 0.24
N ILE A 121 -1.72 -9.57 0.17
CA ILE A 121 -2.07 -8.88 -1.07
C ILE A 121 -0.80 -8.37 -1.78
N VAL A 122 0.07 -7.67 -1.05
CA VAL A 122 1.33 -7.16 -1.60
C VAL A 122 2.21 -8.30 -2.10
N ALA A 123 2.35 -9.38 -1.32
CA ALA A 123 3.14 -10.54 -1.72
C ALA A 123 2.58 -11.22 -2.98
N ALA A 124 1.25 -11.33 -3.10
CA ALA A 124 0.60 -11.89 -4.29
C ALA A 124 0.87 -11.05 -5.54
N ASP A 125 0.80 -9.72 -5.44
CA ASP A 125 1.11 -8.84 -6.55
C ASP A 125 2.61 -8.89 -6.94
N LEU A 126 3.52 -8.95 -5.96
CA LEU A 126 4.97 -9.04 -6.18
C LEU A 126 5.43 -10.42 -6.69
N SER A 127 4.63 -11.46 -6.54
CA SER A 127 4.92 -12.79 -7.09
C SER A 127 4.76 -12.87 -8.62
N ARG A 128 4.09 -11.89 -9.22
CA ARG A 128 3.87 -11.81 -10.67
C ARG A 128 5.11 -11.22 -11.37
N PRO A 129 5.41 -11.66 -12.61
CA PRO A 129 6.52 -11.07 -13.37
C PRO A 129 6.35 -9.57 -13.62
N PRO A 130 7.45 -8.81 -13.73
CA PRO A 130 8.85 -9.22 -13.57
C PRO A 130 9.25 -9.44 -12.11
N ARG A 131 10.33 -10.18 -11.88
CA ARG A 131 10.82 -10.47 -10.53
C ARG A 131 11.34 -9.21 -9.86
N VAL A 132 10.79 -8.88 -8.71
CA VAL A 132 11.26 -7.82 -7.84
C VAL A 132 12.32 -8.37 -6.88
N ILE A 133 13.43 -7.67 -6.73
CA ILE A 133 14.54 -8.03 -5.82
C ILE A 133 14.66 -7.08 -4.63
N GLU A 134 14.22 -5.85 -4.79
CA GLU A 134 14.24 -4.82 -3.75
C GLU A 134 12.90 -4.11 -3.67
N LEU A 135 12.43 -3.85 -2.46
CA LEU A 135 11.19 -3.14 -2.19
C LEU A 135 11.46 -1.99 -1.21
N LEU A 136 11.50 -0.78 -1.74
CA LEU A 136 11.54 0.44 -0.93
C LEU A 136 10.14 0.73 -0.40
N VAL A 137 10.02 0.90 0.93
CA VAL A 137 8.75 1.06 1.62
C VAL A 137 8.64 2.45 2.21
N ALA A 138 7.51 3.13 1.95
CA ALA A 138 7.16 4.44 2.46
C ALA A 138 5.74 4.46 3.04
N GLY A 139 5.36 5.57 3.64
CA GLY A 139 4.03 5.79 4.24
C GLY A 139 3.97 5.39 5.71
N GLY A 140 2.86 5.73 6.36
CA GLY A 140 2.66 5.51 7.80
C GLY A 140 2.75 4.05 8.24
N GLY A 141 2.38 3.12 7.36
CA GLY A 141 2.45 1.68 7.62
C GLY A 141 3.87 1.15 7.87
N CYS A 142 4.93 1.88 7.47
CA CYS A 142 6.32 1.53 7.81
C CYS A 142 6.58 1.50 9.32
N ARG A 143 5.80 2.23 10.11
CA ARG A 143 5.91 2.27 11.57
C ARG A 143 5.17 1.13 12.26
N ASN A 144 4.31 0.43 11.53
CA ASN A 144 3.60 -0.74 12.05
C ASN A 144 4.50 -1.98 11.97
N GLN A 145 5.07 -2.36 13.12
CA GLN A 145 6.01 -3.48 13.21
C GLN A 145 5.35 -4.82 12.81
N ALA A 146 4.08 -5.01 13.15
CA ALA A 146 3.35 -6.22 12.76
C ALA A 146 3.26 -6.33 11.24
N LEU A 147 2.90 -5.22 10.55
CA LEU A 147 2.80 -5.18 9.09
C LEU A 147 4.17 -5.41 8.43
N MET A 148 5.21 -4.76 8.92
CA MET A 148 6.57 -4.95 8.38
C MET A 148 7.08 -6.38 8.59
N ASN A 149 6.76 -7.02 9.71
CA ASN A 149 7.09 -8.42 9.95
C ASN A 149 6.35 -9.35 8.98
N GLN A 150 5.05 -9.12 8.77
CA GLN A 150 4.26 -9.90 7.82
C GLN A 150 4.76 -9.74 6.37
N LEU A 151 5.15 -8.53 5.98
CA LEU A 151 5.75 -8.29 4.66
C LEU A 151 7.07 -9.06 4.50
N ARG A 152 7.97 -9.02 5.49
CA ARG A 152 9.23 -9.78 5.43
C ARG A 152 9.00 -11.29 5.32
N GLN A 153 8.02 -11.81 6.05
CA GLN A 153 7.69 -13.23 6.03
C GLN A 153 7.08 -13.70 4.70
N ARG A 154 6.24 -12.86 4.07
CA ARG A 154 5.49 -13.21 2.86
C ARG A 154 6.21 -12.85 1.57
N CYS A 155 7.00 -11.78 1.54
CA CYS A 155 7.79 -11.36 0.38
C CYS A 155 9.21 -11.98 0.41
N ARG A 156 9.29 -13.31 0.49
CA ARG A 156 10.57 -14.02 0.56
C ARG A 156 11.43 -13.79 -0.68
N GLY A 157 12.70 -13.52 -0.46
CA GLY A 157 13.66 -13.27 -1.55
C GLY A 157 13.62 -11.84 -2.08
N ILE A 158 12.80 -10.96 -1.47
CA ILE A 158 12.77 -9.53 -1.75
C ILE A 158 13.42 -8.79 -0.59
N TRP A 159 14.34 -7.92 -0.87
CA TRP A 159 15.00 -7.09 0.13
C TRP A 159 14.13 -5.88 0.47
N LEU A 160 13.46 -5.92 1.62
CA LEU A 160 12.63 -4.82 2.12
C LEU A 160 13.50 -3.77 2.81
N ARG A 161 13.45 -2.55 2.31
CA ARG A 161 14.14 -1.39 2.89
C ARG A 161 13.18 -0.23 3.10
N PRO A 162 13.28 0.50 4.22
CA PRO A 162 12.57 1.76 4.36
C PRO A 162 13.17 2.80 3.40
N LEU A 163 12.36 3.80 3.02
CA LEU A 163 12.76 4.81 2.03
C LEU A 163 13.91 5.71 2.53
N ASP A 164 14.06 5.86 3.85
CA ASP A 164 15.18 6.59 4.48
C ASP A 164 16.54 5.93 4.21
N ALA A 165 16.57 4.64 3.94
CA ALA A 165 17.80 3.94 3.55
C ALA A 165 18.44 4.44 2.24
N ILE A 166 17.70 5.24 1.46
CA ILE A 166 18.20 5.93 0.26
C ILE A 166 18.19 7.47 0.43
N GLY A 167 18.10 7.96 1.68
CA GLY A 167 18.18 9.38 2.00
C GLY A 167 16.88 10.16 1.83
N ILE A 168 15.75 9.49 1.64
CA ILE A 168 14.43 10.13 1.51
C ILE A 168 13.61 9.82 2.76
N ASP A 169 13.31 10.84 3.56
CA ASP A 169 12.42 10.68 4.71
C ASP A 169 11.00 10.27 4.23
N PRO A 170 10.47 9.12 4.71
CA PRO A 170 9.15 8.65 4.32
C PRO A 170 8.01 9.64 4.60
N GLN A 171 8.18 10.54 5.58
CA GLN A 171 7.20 11.56 5.95
C GLN A 171 7.21 12.75 4.98
N HIS A 172 8.38 13.10 4.46
CA HIS A 172 8.56 14.25 3.59
C HIS A 172 8.38 13.90 2.10
N ARG A 173 8.22 12.63 1.75
CA ARG A 173 8.11 12.15 0.38
C ARG A 173 7.04 12.90 -0.42
N GLU A 174 5.86 13.09 0.13
CA GLU A 174 4.77 13.80 -0.56
C GLU A 174 5.09 15.27 -0.75
N ALA A 175 5.60 15.94 0.28
CA ALA A 175 6.03 17.33 0.17
C ALA A 175 7.11 17.52 -0.90
N MET A 176 8.09 16.61 -0.96
CA MET A 176 9.14 16.61 -2.00
C MET A 176 8.54 16.38 -3.38
N ALA A 177 7.60 15.46 -3.53
CA ALA A 177 6.94 15.18 -4.80
C ALA A 177 6.15 16.41 -5.29
N PHE A 178 5.38 17.06 -4.42
CA PHE A 178 4.64 18.27 -4.77
C PHE A 178 5.55 19.44 -5.08
N ALA A 179 6.67 19.63 -4.37
CA ALA A 179 7.65 20.63 -4.68
C ALA A 179 8.27 20.41 -6.08
N LEU A 180 8.61 19.16 -6.42
CA LEU A 180 9.10 18.78 -7.73
C LEU A 180 8.06 19.04 -8.83
N LEU A 181 6.81 18.67 -8.61
CA LEU A 181 5.71 18.90 -9.54
C LEU A 181 5.45 20.39 -9.76
N ALA A 182 5.51 21.20 -8.71
CA ALA A 182 5.41 22.66 -8.82
C ALA A 182 6.57 23.25 -9.65
N TRP A 183 7.79 22.79 -9.40
CA TRP A 183 8.95 23.20 -10.19
C TRP A 183 8.81 22.79 -11.66
N TRP A 184 8.40 21.55 -11.96
CA TRP A 184 8.15 21.10 -13.33
C TRP A 184 7.03 21.91 -14.01
N ARG A 185 6.00 22.31 -13.23
CA ARG A 185 4.95 23.20 -13.75
C ARG A 185 5.51 24.56 -14.18
N MET A 186 6.42 25.15 -13.39
CA MET A 186 7.10 26.41 -13.73
C MET A 186 7.97 26.26 -14.98
N LEU A 187 8.61 25.12 -15.15
CA LEU A 187 9.43 24.81 -16.34
C LEU A 187 8.59 24.35 -17.55
N GLN A 188 7.26 24.30 -17.43
CA GLN A 188 6.33 23.80 -18.45
C GLN A 188 6.61 22.35 -18.89
N LEU A 189 7.20 21.53 -18.01
CA LEU A 189 7.48 20.14 -18.26
C LEU A 189 6.23 19.28 -18.03
N PRO A 190 6.02 18.22 -18.84
CA PRO A 190 4.98 17.24 -18.57
C PRO A 190 5.34 16.42 -17.33
N ALA A 191 4.37 16.24 -16.43
CA ALA A 191 4.55 15.55 -15.13
C ALA A 191 3.68 14.31 -14.99
N GLY A 192 3.04 13.81 -15.90
CA GLY A 192 2.28 12.55 -15.84
C GLY A 192 2.92 11.47 -16.70
N ASN A 193 2.98 10.26 -16.20
CA ASN A 193 3.35 9.11 -17.02
C ASN A 193 2.07 8.36 -17.46
N PRO A 194 1.70 8.38 -18.76
CA PRO A 194 0.50 7.71 -19.27
C PRO A 194 0.45 6.21 -18.96
N ALA A 195 1.60 5.54 -18.91
CA ALA A 195 1.67 4.11 -18.62
C ALA A 195 1.22 3.75 -17.18
N VAL A 196 1.24 4.72 -16.26
CA VAL A 196 0.82 4.55 -14.87
C VAL A 196 -0.55 5.14 -14.63
N THR A 197 -0.85 6.29 -15.24
CA THR A 197 -2.07 7.06 -14.97
C THR A 197 -3.25 6.67 -15.86
N GLY A 198 -3.01 5.95 -16.96
CA GLY A 198 -4.02 5.68 -17.99
C GLY A 198 -4.41 6.89 -18.82
N ALA A 199 -3.72 8.02 -18.66
CA ALA A 199 -3.94 9.22 -19.48
C ALA A 199 -3.53 8.97 -20.94
N GLN A 200 -4.19 9.65 -21.89
CA GLN A 200 -3.82 9.53 -23.31
C GLN A 200 -2.42 10.10 -23.60
N ARG A 201 -1.99 11.10 -22.86
CA ARG A 201 -0.67 11.72 -22.98
C ARG A 201 -0.22 12.31 -21.65
N GLY A 202 1.10 12.46 -21.47
CA GLY A 202 1.64 13.25 -20.38
C GLY A 202 1.25 14.72 -20.54
N GLY A 203 0.88 15.35 -19.44
CA GLY A 203 0.46 16.75 -19.41
C GLY A 203 1.12 17.52 -18.29
N GLN A 204 1.06 18.83 -18.35
CA GLN A 204 1.43 19.69 -17.23
C GLN A 204 0.39 19.51 -16.12
N LEU A 205 0.85 19.28 -14.89
CA LEU A 205 -0.02 19.15 -13.71
C LEU A 205 -0.04 20.46 -12.92
N GLY A 206 -1.19 20.74 -12.33
CA GLY A 206 -1.42 21.93 -11.52
C GLY A 206 -1.78 23.19 -12.32
N VAL A 207 -2.32 24.19 -11.60
CA VAL A 207 -2.69 25.50 -12.11
C VAL A 207 -1.86 26.55 -11.38
N LEU A 208 -1.28 27.49 -12.13
CA LEU A 208 -0.64 28.67 -11.56
C LEU A 208 -1.68 29.77 -11.42
N ILE A 209 -1.92 30.20 -10.19
CA ILE A 209 -2.78 31.36 -9.90
C ILE A 209 -1.83 32.52 -9.64
N ASN A 210 -1.87 33.52 -10.51
CA ASN A 210 -1.15 34.75 -10.26
C ASN A 210 -1.92 35.59 -9.23
N PRO A 211 -1.24 36.28 -8.30
CA PRO A 211 -1.85 37.13 -7.29
C PRO A 211 -2.56 38.33 -7.92
#